data_0b8354dfde25051e2ae643d5fbd6d6e8
#
_entry.id   0b8354dfde25051e2ae643d5fbd6d6e8
#
_cell.length_a   1.000
_cell.length_b   1.000
_cell.length_c   1.000
_cell.angle_alpha   90.00
_cell.angle_beta   90.00
_cell.angle_gamma   90.00
#
_symmetry.space_group_name_H-M   'P 1'
#
loop_
_entity.id
_entity.type
_entity.pdbx_description
1 polymer ?
#
loop_
_entity_poly.entity_id
_entity_poly.type
_entity_poly.pdbx_seq_one_letter_code
_entity_poly.pdbx_strand_id
1 'polypeptide(L)'
;MIELDNVSLGYDHRAILHDVNMKAVPGQILGLVGPNGSGKSTLIKGVTRVIDLFSGRIQIDGHDIKTIKRDELARLVATVPQNPALPSAFTAFEMVLMGRTPHLGLLRYEGGRDLAITWQAMKATHTQSFAERRVSELSGGERQRLIIARALTQQPRVILLDEPTANLDINHQVEILNLVKSLCLEQSLTVIVALHDLNLAAQYCDWMVMLNGGKIYAEGTPNDILTAQNIKDVYGAEVHVYPHPINKLPTTLITASEGKGEKSTHIQQ
;
A
#
# COMPACT_ATOMS: atom_id res chain seq x y z
N MET A 1 5.81 10.11 10.79
CA MET A 1 5.14 11.05 9.87
C MET A 1 5.93 11.14 8.57
N ILE A 2 5.26 11.13 7.42
CA ILE A 2 5.86 11.40 6.09
C ILE A 2 5.24 12.66 5.51
N GLU A 3 6.06 13.53 4.94
CA GLU A 3 5.64 14.73 4.21
C GLU A 3 6.33 14.80 2.84
N LEU A 4 5.54 15.05 1.81
CA LEU A 4 6.00 15.32 0.45
C LEU A 4 5.68 16.80 0.13
N ASP A 5 6.69 17.54 -0.33
CA ASP A 5 6.58 18.95 -0.68
C ASP A 5 7.08 19.17 -2.13
N ASN A 6 6.15 19.51 -3.04
CA ASN A 6 6.37 19.74 -4.46
C ASN A 6 7.17 18.64 -5.17
N VAL A 7 6.85 17.38 -4.85
CA VAL A 7 7.63 16.21 -5.27
C VAL A 7 7.32 15.82 -6.70
N SER A 8 8.37 15.76 -7.53
CA SER A 8 8.33 15.16 -8.88
C SER A 8 9.28 13.97 -8.94
N LEU A 9 8.78 12.83 -9.43
CA LEU A 9 9.45 11.53 -9.47
C LEU A 9 9.29 10.89 -10.84
N GLY A 10 10.26 10.07 -11.25
CA GLY A 10 10.16 9.34 -12.51
C GLY A 10 11.34 8.44 -12.81
N TYR A 11 11.45 8.02 -14.05
CA TYR A 11 12.47 7.12 -14.56
C TYR A 11 13.12 7.74 -15.81
N ASP A 12 14.41 7.51 -16.03
CA ASP A 12 15.13 7.86 -17.26
C ASP A 12 14.81 9.29 -17.76
N HIS A 13 14.89 10.27 -16.86
CA HIS A 13 14.58 11.70 -17.12
C HIS A 13 13.11 12.00 -17.49
N ARG A 14 12.21 11.02 -17.43
CA ARG A 14 10.78 11.22 -17.63
C ARG A 14 10.06 11.26 -16.30
N ALA A 15 9.47 12.41 -15.98
CA ALA A 15 8.63 12.55 -14.80
C ALA A 15 7.31 11.76 -14.98
N ILE A 16 6.95 11.00 -13.95
CA ILE A 16 5.69 10.26 -13.84
C ILE A 16 4.77 10.93 -12.83
N LEU A 17 5.35 11.45 -11.75
CA LEU A 17 4.65 12.26 -10.76
C LEU A 17 5.14 13.70 -10.82
N HIS A 18 4.21 14.64 -10.70
CA HIS A 18 4.45 16.08 -10.84
C HIS A 18 3.86 16.82 -9.64
N ASP A 19 4.71 17.60 -8.94
CA ASP A 19 4.33 18.56 -7.91
C ASP A 19 3.40 17.96 -6.83
N VAL A 20 3.69 16.73 -6.39
CA VAL A 20 2.91 16.02 -5.39
C VAL A 20 3.16 16.61 -4.01
N ASN A 21 2.10 17.04 -3.35
CA ASN A 21 2.10 17.51 -1.97
C ASN A 21 1.17 16.63 -1.15
N MET A 22 1.66 15.92 -0.14
CA MET A 22 0.84 15.08 0.72
C MET A 22 1.50 14.85 2.07
N LYS A 23 0.67 14.45 3.04
CA LYS A 23 1.12 14.14 4.39
C LYS A 23 0.45 12.87 4.91
N ALA A 24 1.26 11.95 5.46
CA ALA A 24 0.79 10.78 6.19
C ALA A 24 1.27 10.84 7.63
N VAL A 25 0.36 10.59 8.58
CA VAL A 25 0.65 10.75 10.02
C VAL A 25 0.63 9.40 10.74
N PRO A 26 1.32 9.28 11.89
CA PRO A 26 1.32 8.07 12.70
C PRO A 26 -0.10 7.69 13.17
N GLY A 27 -0.38 6.37 13.21
CA GLY A 27 -1.65 5.82 13.64
C GLY A 27 -2.78 5.97 12.62
N GLN A 28 -2.48 6.43 11.40
CA GLN A 28 -3.45 6.54 10.31
C GLN A 28 -3.01 5.77 9.07
N ILE A 29 -4.00 5.25 8.35
CA ILE A 29 -3.83 4.61 7.05
C ILE A 29 -4.18 5.62 5.97
N LEU A 30 -3.18 6.01 5.16
CA LEU A 30 -3.37 6.80 3.96
C LEU A 30 -3.51 5.89 2.74
N GLY A 31 -4.66 5.94 2.08
CA GLY A 31 -4.94 5.21 0.86
C GLY A 31 -4.52 5.97 -0.40
N LEU A 32 -3.72 5.34 -1.26
CA LEU A 32 -3.44 5.83 -2.60
C LEU A 32 -4.38 5.14 -3.57
N VAL A 33 -5.26 5.89 -4.24
CA VAL A 33 -6.18 5.37 -5.25
C VAL A 33 -5.97 6.08 -6.58
N GLY A 34 -6.43 5.48 -7.66
CA GLY A 34 -6.27 6.00 -9.01
C GLY A 34 -6.11 4.88 -10.04
N PRO A 35 -6.31 5.15 -11.32
CA PRO A 35 -6.21 4.14 -12.37
C PRO A 35 -4.78 3.57 -12.49
N ASN A 36 -4.64 2.51 -13.28
CA ASN A 36 -3.33 1.96 -13.60
C ASN A 36 -2.47 3.02 -14.30
N GLY A 37 -1.20 3.11 -13.90
CA GLY A 37 -0.29 4.11 -14.44
C GLY A 37 -0.43 5.52 -13.84
N SER A 38 -1.31 5.74 -12.83
CA SER A 38 -1.46 7.06 -12.19
C SER A 38 -0.26 7.50 -11.33
N GLY A 39 0.67 6.57 -11.01
CA GLY A 39 1.89 6.88 -10.26
C GLY A 39 1.95 6.33 -8.83
N LYS A 40 0.97 5.52 -8.37
CA LYS A 40 0.94 4.95 -7.01
C LYS A 40 2.24 4.23 -6.61
N SER A 41 2.65 3.24 -7.39
CA SER A 41 3.90 2.49 -7.15
C SER A 41 5.15 3.35 -7.34
N THR A 42 5.10 4.37 -8.22
CA THR A 42 6.19 5.33 -8.40
C THR A 42 6.38 6.17 -7.13
N LEU A 43 5.29 6.60 -6.49
CA LEU A 43 5.35 7.31 -5.22
C LEU A 43 5.99 6.45 -4.12
N ILE A 44 5.55 5.20 -3.97
CA ILE A 44 6.12 4.23 -3.02
C ILE A 44 7.63 4.05 -3.26
N LYS A 45 8.05 3.87 -4.52
CA LYS A 45 9.46 3.73 -4.88
C LYS A 45 10.28 5.00 -4.62
N GLY A 46 9.67 6.17 -4.79
CA GLY A 46 10.32 7.46 -4.48
C GLY A 46 10.60 7.64 -3.00
N VAL A 47 9.63 7.29 -2.14
CA VAL A 47 9.81 7.36 -0.67
C VAL A 47 10.96 6.45 -0.20
N THR A 48 11.15 5.31 -0.84
CA THR A 48 12.24 4.36 -0.52
C THR A 48 13.57 4.68 -1.22
N ARG A 49 13.63 5.75 -2.01
CA ARG A 49 14.79 6.12 -2.83
C ARG A 49 15.25 5.01 -3.78
N VAL A 50 14.31 4.18 -4.26
CA VAL A 50 14.55 3.21 -5.35
C VAL A 50 14.61 3.94 -6.69
N ILE A 51 13.89 5.06 -6.80
CA ILE A 51 13.94 5.98 -7.94
C ILE A 51 14.35 7.38 -7.46
N ASP A 52 14.92 8.15 -8.38
CA ASP A 52 15.42 9.48 -8.08
C ASP A 52 14.30 10.53 -8.01
N LEU A 53 14.49 11.46 -7.10
CA LEU A 53 13.66 12.64 -6.93
C LEU A 53 14.16 13.73 -7.88
N PHE A 54 13.33 14.17 -8.83
CA PHE A 54 13.67 15.22 -9.79
C PHE A 54 13.56 16.61 -9.17
N SER A 55 12.49 16.85 -8.41
CA SER A 55 12.29 18.10 -7.67
C SER A 55 11.55 17.87 -6.36
N GLY A 56 11.53 18.88 -5.51
CA GLY A 56 10.84 18.85 -4.22
C GLY A 56 11.60 18.15 -3.13
N ARG A 57 10.89 17.81 -2.06
CA ARG A 57 11.45 17.22 -0.85
C ARG A 57 10.52 16.15 -0.29
N ILE A 58 11.10 15.06 0.20
CA ILE A 58 10.41 14.05 0.99
C ILE A 58 11.04 14.01 2.37
N GLN A 59 10.24 14.13 3.41
CA GLN A 59 10.70 14.11 4.81
C GLN A 59 10.05 12.98 5.58
N ILE A 60 10.83 12.34 6.46
CA ILE A 60 10.36 11.38 7.45
C ILE A 60 10.71 11.93 8.82
N ASP A 61 9.71 12.17 9.66
CA ASP A 61 9.86 12.80 10.99
C ASP A 61 10.70 14.09 10.93
N GLY A 62 10.50 14.93 9.90
CA GLY A 62 11.20 16.19 9.68
C GLY A 62 12.60 16.07 9.05
N HIS A 63 13.09 14.86 8.78
CA HIS A 63 14.39 14.65 8.16
C HIS A 63 14.24 14.38 6.66
N ASP A 64 14.95 15.13 5.83
CA ASP A 64 14.96 14.92 4.38
C ASP A 64 15.58 13.54 4.05
N ILE A 65 14.85 12.71 3.30
CA ILE A 65 15.31 11.36 2.94
C ILE A 65 16.63 11.39 2.16
N LYS A 66 16.99 12.47 1.48
CA LYS A 66 18.27 12.63 0.77
C LYS A 66 19.46 12.64 1.72
N THR A 67 19.27 13.14 2.94
CA THR A 67 20.32 13.25 3.96
C THR A 67 20.46 11.99 4.82
N ILE A 68 19.43 11.13 4.84
CA ILE A 68 19.43 9.88 5.60
C ILE A 68 20.27 8.83 4.84
N LYS A 69 21.12 8.09 5.56
CA LYS A 69 21.86 6.97 4.98
C LYS A 69 20.91 5.85 4.53
N ARG A 70 21.27 5.08 3.50
CA ARG A 70 20.39 4.05 2.95
C ARG A 70 20.01 2.97 3.97
N ASP A 71 20.94 2.53 4.80
CA ASP A 71 20.68 1.56 5.85
C ASP A 71 19.77 2.11 6.96
N GLU A 72 19.91 3.38 7.29
CA GLU A 72 19.03 4.08 8.24
C GLU A 72 17.63 4.26 7.65
N LEU A 73 17.50 4.68 6.39
CA LEU A 73 16.22 4.77 5.71
C LEU A 73 15.51 3.40 5.66
N ALA A 74 16.27 2.32 5.40
CA ALA A 74 15.75 0.96 5.39
C ALA A 74 15.31 0.46 6.78
N ARG A 75 15.76 1.09 7.87
CA ARG A 75 15.22 0.83 9.23
C ARG A 75 13.95 1.62 9.51
N LEU A 76 13.80 2.80 8.90
CA LEU A 76 12.65 3.69 9.12
C LEU A 76 11.46 3.30 8.26
N VAL A 77 11.70 2.83 7.03
CA VAL A 77 10.66 2.54 6.04
C VAL A 77 10.74 1.08 5.59
N ALA A 78 9.67 0.35 5.81
CA ALA A 78 9.50 -0.99 5.25
C ALA A 78 8.51 -0.98 4.09
N THR A 79 8.74 -1.86 3.11
CA THR A 79 7.89 -2.00 1.93
C THR A 79 7.35 -3.40 1.80
N VAL A 80 6.05 -3.49 1.51
CA VAL A 80 5.35 -4.70 1.10
C VAL A 80 5.02 -4.53 -0.39
N PRO A 81 5.81 -5.09 -1.31
CA PRO A 81 5.58 -4.95 -2.75
C PRO A 81 4.45 -5.85 -3.23
N GLN A 82 3.85 -5.49 -4.37
CA GLN A 82 2.74 -6.23 -5.00
C GLN A 82 3.12 -7.68 -5.35
N ASN A 83 4.28 -7.87 -5.96
CA ASN A 83 4.79 -9.18 -6.41
C ASN A 83 6.21 -9.39 -5.87
N PRO A 84 6.39 -9.77 -4.61
CA PRO A 84 7.71 -10.01 -4.07
C PRO A 84 8.32 -11.29 -4.64
N ALA A 85 9.60 -11.21 -5.06
CA ALA A 85 10.38 -12.40 -5.33
C ALA A 85 10.69 -13.10 -4.00
N LEU A 86 10.01 -14.21 -3.74
CA LEU A 86 10.22 -15.01 -2.54
C LEU A 86 11.03 -16.27 -2.90
N PRO A 87 12.25 -16.42 -2.40
CA PRO A 87 13.03 -17.63 -2.60
C PRO A 87 12.30 -18.84 -2.00
N SER A 88 11.95 -19.80 -2.86
CA SER A 88 11.09 -20.94 -2.51
C SER A 88 11.72 -21.93 -1.51
N ALA A 89 13.05 -21.96 -1.44
CA ALA A 89 13.79 -22.89 -0.61
C ALA A 89 13.87 -22.54 0.88
N PHE A 90 13.63 -21.26 1.22
CA PHE A 90 13.69 -20.79 2.60
C PHE A 90 12.43 -21.18 3.37
N THR A 91 12.60 -21.40 4.68
CA THR A 91 11.48 -21.51 5.62
C THR A 91 10.80 -20.14 5.81
N ALA A 92 9.57 -20.13 6.29
CA ALA A 92 8.87 -18.92 6.63
C ALA A 92 9.64 -18.10 7.69
N PHE A 93 10.21 -18.77 8.70
CA PHE A 93 11.02 -18.10 9.73
C PHE A 93 12.25 -17.40 9.13
N GLU A 94 13.02 -18.10 8.30
CA GLU A 94 14.21 -17.53 7.63
C GLU A 94 13.86 -16.33 6.77
N MET A 95 12.75 -16.41 6.03
CA MET A 95 12.24 -15.31 5.21
C MET A 95 11.89 -14.08 6.05
N VAL A 96 11.26 -14.25 7.20
CA VAL A 96 10.93 -13.13 8.11
C VAL A 96 12.21 -12.58 8.75
N LEU A 97 13.15 -13.44 9.15
CA LEU A 97 14.43 -13.05 9.74
C LEU A 97 15.25 -12.15 8.79
N MET A 98 15.17 -12.38 7.48
CA MET A 98 15.83 -11.51 6.48
C MET A 98 15.39 -10.04 6.59
N GLY A 99 14.25 -9.74 7.20
CA GLY A 99 13.83 -8.37 7.50
C GLY A 99 14.77 -7.64 8.48
N ARG A 100 15.63 -8.39 9.21
CA ARG A 100 16.64 -7.79 10.10
C ARG A 100 17.89 -7.28 9.39
N THR A 101 18.06 -7.60 8.10
CA THR A 101 19.25 -7.21 7.30
C THR A 101 19.68 -5.73 7.49
N PRO A 102 18.79 -4.72 7.52
CA PRO A 102 19.21 -3.34 7.72
C PRO A 102 19.83 -3.06 9.11
N HIS A 103 19.63 -3.95 10.08
CA HIS A 103 20.17 -3.82 11.44
C HIS A 103 21.49 -4.57 11.62
N LEU A 104 21.84 -5.43 10.66
CA LEU A 104 23.10 -6.19 10.68
C LEU A 104 24.22 -5.32 10.11
N GLY A 105 25.37 -5.31 10.76
CA GLY A 105 26.59 -4.72 10.17
C GLY A 105 27.24 -5.67 9.19
N LEU A 106 28.24 -5.18 8.45
CA LEU A 106 28.88 -5.86 7.30
C LEU A 106 29.42 -7.29 7.61
N LEU A 107 29.65 -7.63 8.88
CA LEU A 107 30.18 -8.93 9.34
C LEU A 107 29.41 -9.46 10.56
N ARG A 108 28.19 -9.02 10.77
CA ARG A 108 27.38 -9.49 11.90
C ARG A 108 26.36 -10.50 11.43
N TYR A 109 26.25 -11.58 12.19
CA TYR A 109 25.18 -12.58 12.08
C TYR A 109 24.03 -12.19 13.00
N GLU A 110 22.84 -12.72 12.72
CA GLU A 110 21.66 -12.56 13.54
C GLU A 110 21.92 -13.10 14.94
N GLY A 111 21.61 -12.27 15.95
CA GLY A 111 21.73 -12.62 17.36
C GLY A 111 20.39 -12.97 17.99
N GLY A 112 20.43 -13.37 19.27
CA GLY A 112 19.22 -13.73 20.04
C GLY A 112 18.16 -12.61 20.02
N ARG A 113 18.55 -11.34 19.97
CA ARG A 113 17.61 -10.20 19.84
C ARG A 113 16.89 -10.21 18.49
N ASP A 114 17.58 -10.51 17.40
CA ASP A 114 16.97 -10.54 16.07
C ASP A 114 15.99 -11.70 15.93
N LEU A 115 16.33 -12.87 16.51
CA LEU A 115 15.43 -14.01 16.60
C LEU A 115 14.16 -13.66 17.41
N ALA A 116 14.31 -13.01 18.55
CA ALA A 116 13.18 -12.59 19.38
C ALA A 116 12.24 -11.61 18.64
N ILE A 117 12.82 -10.61 17.93
CA ILE A 117 12.04 -9.66 17.12
C ILE A 117 11.30 -10.39 15.99
N THR A 118 11.96 -11.36 15.35
CA THR A 118 11.36 -12.18 14.29
C THR A 118 10.14 -12.93 14.81
N TRP A 119 10.27 -13.61 15.97
CA TRP A 119 9.14 -14.31 16.59
C TRP A 119 8.01 -13.37 17.00
N GLN A 120 8.32 -12.16 17.50
CA GLN A 120 7.31 -11.15 17.82
C GLN A 120 6.55 -10.69 16.54
N ALA A 121 7.26 -10.43 15.44
CA ALA A 121 6.64 -10.07 14.17
C ALA A 121 5.76 -11.20 13.64
N MET A 122 6.22 -12.45 13.69
CA MET A 122 5.43 -13.61 13.30
C MET A 122 4.19 -13.80 14.18
N LYS A 123 4.28 -13.50 15.46
CA LYS A 123 3.12 -13.50 16.36
C LYS A 123 2.11 -12.45 15.96
N ALA A 124 2.56 -11.21 15.75
CA ALA A 124 1.70 -10.10 15.39
C ALA A 124 0.96 -10.30 14.04
N THR A 125 1.52 -11.14 13.15
CA THR A 125 0.94 -11.45 11.83
C THR A 125 0.30 -12.84 11.74
N HIS A 126 0.18 -13.57 12.85
CA HIS A 126 -0.38 -14.93 12.92
C HIS A 126 0.32 -15.92 11.97
N THR A 127 1.66 -15.82 11.85
CA THR A 127 2.46 -16.67 10.94
C THR A 127 3.31 -17.72 11.70
N GLN A 128 3.25 -17.77 13.03
CA GLN A 128 4.06 -18.68 13.85
C GLN A 128 3.79 -20.16 13.56
N SER A 129 2.53 -20.52 13.27
CA SER A 129 2.13 -21.92 13.06
C SER A 129 2.77 -22.59 11.84
N PHE A 130 3.31 -21.80 10.93
CA PHE A 130 3.99 -22.32 9.74
C PHE A 130 5.45 -21.83 9.59
N ALA A 131 6.08 -21.46 10.72
CA ALA A 131 7.45 -20.95 10.74
C ALA A 131 8.46 -21.91 10.04
N GLU A 132 8.31 -23.20 10.23
CA GLU A 132 9.17 -24.24 9.68
C GLU A 132 8.81 -24.67 8.24
N ARG A 133 7.63 -24.26 7.75
CA ARG A 133 7.20 -24.59 6.38
C ARG A 133 8.01 -23.78 5.36
N ARG A 134 8.28 -24.37 4.22
CA ARG A 134 8.91 -23.68 3.10
C ARG A 134 7.96 -22.65 2.48
N VAL A 135 8.51 -21.55 2.01
CA VAL A 135 7.72 -20.49 1.35
C VAL A 135 6.94 -21.02 0.15
N SER A 136 7.47 -22.03 -0.56
CA SER A 136 6.77 -22.70 -1.67
C SER A 136 5.48 -23.40 -1.27
N GLU A 137 5.35 -23.81 -0.01
CA GLU A 137 4.20 -24.56 0.51
C GLU A 137 3.09 -23.69 1.05
N LEU A 138 3.29 -22.37 1.08
CA LEU A 138 2.35 -21.40 1.64
C LEU A 138 1.29 -20.99 0.61
N SER A 139 0.05 -20.83 1.07
CA SER A 139 -1.03 -20.21 0.29
C SER A 139 -0.75 -18.73 0.00
N GLY A 140 -1.52 -18.11 -0.89
CA GLY A 140 -1.40 -16.68 -1.21
C GLY A 140 -1.56 -15.78 0.00
N GLY A 141 -2.58 -16.03 0.83
CA GLY A 141 -2.82 -15.26 2.06
C GLY A 141 -1.74 -15.47 3.13
N GLU A 142 -1.23 -16.71 3.27
CA GLU A 142 -0.10 -17.00 4.18
C GLU A 142 1.17 -16.29 3.73
N ARG A 143 1.47 -16.28 2.42
CA ARG A 143 2.61 -15.53 1.85
C ARG A 143 2.47 -14.03 2.09
N GLN A 144 1.28 -13.49 1.93
CA GLN A 144 1.05 -12.06 2.15
C GLN A 144 1.27 -11.68 3.62
N ARG A 145 0.75 -12.46 4.58
CA ARG A 145 1.03 -12.27 6.01
C ARG A 145 2.53 -12.39 6.32
N LEU A 146 3.22 -13.33 5.68
CA LEU A 146 4.65 -13.53 5.83
C LEU A 146 5.47 -12.30 5.39
N ILE A 147 5.09 -11.65 4.27
CA ILE A 147 5.78 -10.46 3.78
C ILE A 147 5.55 -9.29 4.73
N ILE A 148 4.35 -9.16 5.29
CA ILE A 148 4.05 -8.16 6.32
C ILE A 148 4.90 -8.44 7.57
N ALA A 149 5.01 -9.71 8.02
CA ALA A 149 5.88 -10.10 9.13
C ALA A 149 7.34 -9.67 8.87
N ARG A 150 7.86 -9.96 7.68
CA ARG A 150 9.19 -9.53 7.26
C ARG A 150 9.36 -8.02 7.31
N ALA A 151 8.37 -7.25 6.87
CA ALA A 151 8.38 -5.80 6.97
C ALA A 151 8.43 -5.31 8.43
N LEU A 152 7.67 -5.94 9.32
CA LEU A 152 7.66 -5.60 10.75
C LEU A 152 8.98 -5.89 11.47
N THR A 153 9.75 -6.89 11.04
CA THR A 153 11.05 -7.18 11.66
C THR A 153 12.08 -6.07 11.47
N GLN A 154 11.88 -5.18 10.51
CA GLN A 154 12.67 -3.96 10.37
C GLN A 154 12.40 -2.98 11.51
N GLN A 155 11.33 -3.17 12.31
CA GLN A 155 10.85 -2.23 13.31
C GLN A 155 10.67 -0.82 12.71
N PRO A 156 9.93 -0.71 11.60
CA PRO A 156 9.81 0.53 10.85
C PRO A 156 8.91 1.53 11.58
N ARG A 157 9.02 2.80 11.22
CA ARG A 157 8.04 3.85 11.56
C ARG A 157 6.98 4.01 10.48
N VAL A 158 7.34 3.64 9.26
CA VAL A 158 6.50 3.76 8.07
C VAL A 158 6.42 2.42 7.36
N ILE A 159 5.21 1.99 7.02
CA ILE A 159 4.98 0.84 6.15
C ILE A 159 4.30 1.31 4.87
N LEU A 160 4.90 0.94 3.75
CA LEU A 160 4.38 1.19 2.41
C LEU A 160 3.88 -0.14 1.82
N LEU A 161 2.60 -0.20 1.48
CA LEU A 161 2.00 -1.40 0.88
C LEU A 161 1.57 -1.09 -0.55
N ASP A 162 2.15 -1.81 -1.50
CA ASP A 162 1.80 -1.69 -2.92
C ASP A 162 0.86 -2.84 -3.29
N GLU A 163 -0.45 -2.55 -3.34
CA GLU A 163 -1.52 -3.49 -3.67
C GLU A 163 -1.50 -4.80 -2.85
N PRO A 164 -1.52 -4.72 -1.52
CA PRO A 164 -1.32 -5.88 -0.65
C PRO A 164 -2.44 -6.93 -0.74
N THR A 165 -3.56 -6.59 -1.37
CA THR A 165 -4.75 -7.45 -1.53
C THR A 165 -4.90 -8.01 -2.95
N ALA A 166 -3.97 -7.71 -3.87
CA ALA A 166 -4.04 -8.20 -5.24
C ALA A 166 -4.00 -9.73 -5.29
N ASN A 167 -4.82 -10.31 -6.15
CA ASN A 167 -4.92 -11.76 -6.37
C ASN A 167 -5.33 -12.60 -5.13
N LEU A 168 -5.88 -11.97 -4.10
CA LEU A 168 -6.45 -12.64 -2.94
C LEU A 168 -7.98 -12.69 -3.06
N ASP A 169 -8.58 -13.74 -2.53
CA ASP A 169 -10.03 -13.80 -2.36
C ASP A 169 -10.51 -12.81 -1.28
N ILE A 170 -11.81 -12.56 -1.23
CA ILE A 170 -12.43 -11.55 -0.36
C ILE A 170 -12.08 -11.78 1.11
N ASN A 171 -12.07 -13.05 1.57
CA ASN A 171 -11.78 -13.35 2.97
C ASN A 171 -10.35 -12.94 3.34
N HIS A 172 -9.38 -13.35 2.51
CA HIS A 172 -7.97 -13.00 2.72
C HIS A 172 -7.71 -11.49 2.55
N GLN A 173 -8.41 -10.79 1.65
CA GLN A 173 -8.32 -9.33 1.53
C GLN A 173 -8.71 -8.64 2.84
N VAL A 174 -9.85 -9.04 3.41
CA VAL A 174 -10.35 -8.51 4.70
C VAL A 174 -9.39 -8.84 5.84
N GLU A 175 -8.87 -10.08 5.91
CA GLU A 175 -7.89 -10.48 6.92
C GLU A 175 -6.62 -9.62 6.88
N ILE A 176 -6.07 -9.39 5.68
CA ILE A 176 -4.85 -8.58 5.49
C ILE A 176 -5.08 -7.11 5.88
N LEU A 177 -6.20 -6.52 5.47
CA LEU A 177 -6.48 -5.12 5.79
C LEU A 177 -6.80 -4.92 7.28
N ASN A 178 -7.50 -5.87 7.91
CA ASN A 178 -7.70 -5.88 9.37
C ASN A 178 -6.35 -5.98 10.11
N LEU A 179 -5.46 -6.87 9.67
CA LEU A 179 -4.12 -6.98 10.22
C LEU A 179 -3.35 -5.65 10.10
N VAL A 180 -3.34 -5.04 8.92
CA VAL A 180 -2.66 -3.75 8.70
C VAL A 180 -3.25 -2.67 9.61
N LYS A 181 -4.58 -2.63 9.77
CA LYS A 181 -5.27 -1.67 10.64
C LYS A 181 -4.89 -1.86 12.12
N SER A 182 -4.90 -3.09 12.61
CA SER A 182 -4.47 -3.39 14.00
C SER A 182 -3.02 -2.97 14.23
N LEU A 183 -2.10 -3.34 13.31
CA LEU A 183 -0.70 -2.96 13.41
C LEU A 183 -0.49 -1.43 13.39
N CYS A 184 -1.23 -0.73 12.52
CA CYS A 184 -1.19 0.73 12.43
C CYS A 184 -1.53 1.38 13.77
N LEU A 185 -2.62 0.94 14.41
CA LEU A 185 -3.09 1.49 15.68
C LEU A 185 -2.21 1.08 16.87
N GLU A 186 -1.91 -0.22 17.01
CA GLU A 186 -1.17 -0.76 18.16
C GLU A 186 0.28 -0.26 18.23
N GLN A 187 0.92 -0.08 17.08
CA GLN A 187 2.33 0.34 17.01
C GLN A 187 2.50 1.81 16.57
N SER A 188 1.40 2.56 16.42
CA SER A 188 1.40 3.95 15.94
C SER A 188 2.20 4.11 14.63
N LEU A 189 2.06 3.15 13.72
CA LEU A 189 2.75 3.18 12.43
C LEU A 189 2.13 4.24 11.51
N THR A 190 2.95 4.86 10.67
CA THR A 190 2.46 5.59 9.50
C THR A 190 2.29 4.59 8.36
N VAL A 191 1.08 4.40 7.87
CA VAL A 191 0.79 3.44 6.79
C VAL A 191 0.37 4.17 5.53
N ILE A 192 1.02 3.85 4.41
CA ILE A 192 0.57 4.26 3.06
C ILE A 192 0.27 2.98 2.29
N VAL A 193 -0.96 2.85 1.79
CA VAL A 193 -1.41 1.69 1.05
C VAL A 193 -1.97 2.08 -0.32
N ALA A 194 -1.45 1.48 -1.38
CA ALA A 194 -2.05 1.57 -2.71
C ALA A 194 -3.14 0.50 -2.83
N LEU A 195 -4.35 0.91 -3.19
CA LEU A 195 -5.50 0.02 -3.37
C LEU A 195 -6.18 0.29 -4.72
N HIS A 196 -6.66 -0.79 -5.35
CA HIS A 196 -7.50 -0.69 -6.56
C HIS A 196 -8.99 -0.69 -6.24
N ASP A 197 -9.38 -1.43 -5.22
CA ASP A 197 -10.78 -1.50 -4.78
C ASP A 197 -11.13 -0.27 -3.95
N LEU A 198 -12.00 0.58 -4.50
CA LEU A 198 -12.45 1.83 -3.86
C LEU A 198 -13.28 1.56 -2.61
N ASN A 199 -14.05 0.47 -2.58
CA ASN A 199 -14.85 0.11 -1.43
C ASN A 199 -13.97 -0.36 -0.27
N LEU A 200 -12.94 -1.17 -0.54
CA LEU A 200 -11.95 -1.53 0.47
C LEU A 200 -11.17 -0.29 0.95
N ALA A 201 -10.77 0.61 0.03
CA ALA A 201 -10.12 1.86 0.42
C ALA A 201 -11.01 2.71 1.34
N ALA A 202 -12.30 2.82 1.04
CA ALA A 202 -13.26 3.53 1.90
C ALA A 202 -13.38 2.94 3.31
N GLN A 203 -13.31 1.61 3.44
CA GLN A 203 -13.51 0.92 4.72
C GLN A 203 -12.28 0.95 5.63
N TYR A 204 -11.08 1.03 5.06
CA TYR A 204 -9.84 0.83 5.80
C TYR A 204 -8.95 2.07 5.90
N CYS A 205 -9.08 3.03 4.98
CA CYS A 205 -8.24 4.23 4.98
C CYS A 205 -8.92 5.36 5.76
N ASP A 206 -8.14 6.05 6.58
CA ASP A 206 -8.58 7.24 7.33
C ASP A 206 -8.50 8.50 6.46
N TRP A 207 -7.53 8.54 5.55
CA TRP A 207 -7.30 9.60 4.57
C TRP A 207 -7.00 8.99 3.20
N MET A 208 -7.41 9.63 2.14
CA MET A 208 -7.19 9.15 0.78
C MET A 208 -6.58 10.23 -0.10
N VAL A 209 -5.71 9.80 -1.01
CA VAL A 209 -5.16 10.61 -2.09
C VAL A 209 -5.50 9.93 -3.42
N MET A 210 -6.26 10.64 -4.25
CA MET A 210 -6.63 10.18 -5.58
C MET A 210 -5.66 10.74 -6.62
N LEU A 211 -4.93 9.86 -7.29
CA LEU A 211 -3.95 10.20 -8.31
C LEU A 211 -4.55 10.05 -9.72
N ASN A 212 -4.32 11.04 -10.58
CA ASN A 212 -4.67 10.98 -11.99
C ASN A 212 -3.57 11.65 -12.83
N GLY A 213 -3.08 10.97 -13.88
CA GLY A 213 -2.08 11.51 -14.78
C GLY A 213 -0.81 12.03 -14.10
N GLY A 214 -0.39 11.38 -13.00
CA GLY A 214 0.81 11.74 -12.25
C GLY A 214 0.66 12.93 -11.29
N LYS A 215 -0.57 13.40 -11.04
CA LYS A 215 -0.86 14.49 -10.11
C LYS A 215 -1.89 14.05 -9.08
N ILE A 216 -1.91 14.73 -7.94
CA ILE A 216 -3.04 14.61 -7.00
C ILE A 216 -4.24 15.29 -7.64
N TYR A 217 -5.30 14.51 -7.89
CA TYR A 217 -6.58 15.01 -8.34
C TYR A 217 -7.42 15.54 -7.17
N ALA A 218 -7.45 14.77 -6.08
CA ALA A 218 -8.17 15.13 -4.85
C ALA A 218 -7.53 14.41 -3.64
N GLU A 219 -7.65 15.02 -2.45
CA GLU A 219 -7.27 14.40 -1.18
C GLU A 219 -8.27 14.76 -0.08
N GLY A 220 -8.49 13.86 0.87
CA GLY A 220 -9.44 14.05 1.96
C GLY A 220 -9.86 12.74 2.62
N THR A 221 -10.94 12.79 3.38
CA THR A 221 -11.58 11.59 3.93
C THR A 221 -12.21 10.75 2.81
N PRO A 222 -12.52 9.47 3.04
CA PRO A 222 -13.23 8.65 2.05
C PRO A 222 -14.51 9.32 1.51
N ASN A 223 -15.25 10.02 2.37
CA ASN A 223 -16.48 10.73 1.96
C ASN A 223 -16.22 11.92 1.00
N ASP A 224 -15.09 12.61 1.17
CA ASP A 224 -14.70 13.73 0.32
C ASP A 224 -14.24 13.26 -1.06
N ILE A 225 -13.58 12.11 -1.11
CA ILE A 225 -12.90 11.60 -2.30
C ILE A 225 -13.79 10.73 -3.16
N LEU A 226 -14.56 9.81 -2.57
CA LEU A 226 -15.35 8.84 -3.32
C LEU A 226 -16.74 9.44 -3.67
N THR A 227 -16.73 10.37 -4.60
CA THR A 227 -17.94 10.92 -5.21
C THR A 227 -18.13 10.36 -6.63
N ALA A 228 -19.38 10.29 -7.11
CA ALA A 228 -19.65 9.84 -8.48
C ALA A 228 -18.90 10.70 -9.52
N GLN A 229 -18.76 12.01 -9.25
CA GLN A 229 -18.05 12.93 -10.14
C GLN A 229 -16.55 12.64 -10.18
N ASN A 230 -15.89 12.52 -9.02
CA ASN A 230 -14.46 12.22 -8.97
C ASN A 230 -14.12 10.87 -9.65
N ILE A 231 -14.98 9.86 -9.43
CA ILE A 231 -14.79 8.54 -10.04
C ILE A 231 -14.97 8.63 -11.56
N LYS A 232 -15.96 9.37 -12.04
CA LYS A 232 -16.17 9.60 -13.48
C LYS A 232 -14.96 10.31 -14.11
N ASP A 233 -14.46 11.38 -13.48
CA ASP A 233 -13.38 12.20 -14.01
C ASP A 233 -12.03 11.44 -14.02
N VAL A 234 -11.77 10.61 -13.01
CA VAL A 234 -10.49 9.92 -12.85
C VAL A 234 -10.47 8.54 -13.51
N TYR A 235 -11.58 7.78 -13.41
CA TYR A 235 -11.65 6.41 -13.93
C TYR A 235 -12.45 6.28 -15.23
N GLY A 236 -13.18 7.35 -15.63
CA GLY A 236 -14.05 7.32 -16.80
C GLY A 236 -15.30 6.44 -16.63
N ALA A 237 -15.60 6.00 -15.40
CA ALA A 237 -16.68 5.10 -15.09
C ALA A 237 -17.89 5.85 -14.48
N GLU A 238 -19.10 5.55 -14.95
CA GLU A 238 -20.32 6.00 -14.31
C GLU A 238 -20.70 5.06 -13.18
N VAL A 239 -20.81 5.60 -11.98
CA VAL A 239 -21.09 4.84 -10.76
C VAL A 239 -22.10 5.59 -9.90
N HIS A 240 -22.78 4.85 -9.05
CA HIS A 240 -23.58 5.43 -7.96
C HIS A 240 -22.81 5.27 -6.65
N VAL A 241 -22.80 6.32 -5.83
CA VAL A 241 -22.17 6.29 -4.51
C VAL A 241 -23.26 6.46 -3.45
N TYR A 242 -23.36 5.49 -2.57
CA TYR A 242 -24.32 5.47 -1.47
C TYR A 242 -23.61 5.30 -0.12
N PRO A 243 -24.18 5.80 0.96
CA PRO A 243 -23.65 5.52 2.29
C PRO A 243 -23.85 4.03 2.63
N HIS A 244 -22.81 3.38 3.09
CA HIS A 244 -22.88 1.99 3.57
C HIS A 244 -23.91 1.88 4.72
N PRO A 245 -24.78 0.86 4.72
CA PRO A 245 -25.92 0.80 5.65
C PRO A 245 -25.50 0.77 7.13
N ILE A 246 -24.33 0.21 7.45
CA ILE A 246 -23.85 0.05 8.82
C ILE A 246 -23.02 1.24 9.29
N ASN A 247 -21.94 1.60 8.57
CA ASN A 247 -20.95 2.60 9.04
C ASN A 247 -20.99 3.94 8.30
N LYS A 248 -21.89 4.09 7.34
CA LYS A 248 -22.14 5.31 6.56
C LYS A 248 -20.98 5.76 5.66
N LEU A 249 -19.92 4.97 5.56
CA LEU A 249 -18.82 5.23 4.62
C LEU A 249 -19.32 5.10 3.17
N PRO A 250 -18.69 5.77 2.20
CA PRO A 250 -19.14 5.74 0.82
C PRO A 250 -18.93 4.33 0.23
N THR A 251 -19.95 3.86 -0.48
CA THR A 251 -19.92 2.58 -1.21
C THR A 251 -20.22 2.82 -2.67
N THR A 252 -19.31 2.41 -3.52
CA THR A 252 -19.42 2.56 -4.97
C THR A 252 -20.14 1.36 -5.57
N LEU A 253 -21.21 1.61 -6.31
CA LEU A 253 -21.98 0.62 -7.04
C LEU A 253 -21.83 0.86 -8.54
N ILE A 254 -21.44 -0.19 -9.26
CA ILE A 254 -21.36 -0.17 -10.73
C ILE A 254 -22.70 -0.65 -11.27
N THR A 255 -23.29 0.13 -12.17
CA THR A 255 -24.44 -0.31 -12.96
C THR A 255 -23.95 -0.67 -14.36
N ALA A 256 -24.38 -1.86 -14.85
CA ALA A 256 -24.19 -2.19 -16.25
C ALA A 256 -24.95 -1.15 -17.09
N SER A 257 -24.26 -0.50 -18.03
CA SER A 257 -24.96 0.34 -19.02
C SER A 257 -25.90 -0.58 -19.82
N GLU A 258 -27.19 -0.29 -19.81
CA GLU A 258 -28.08 -0.89 -20.79
C GLU A 258 -27.52 -0.54 -22.17
N GLY A 259 -27.08 -1.55 -22.92
CA GLY A 259 -26.64 -1.36 -24.31
C GLY A 259 -27.72 -0.59 -25.03
N LYS A 260 -27.37 0.50 -25.72
CA LYS A 260 -28.29 1.22 -26.60
C LYS A 260 -28.79 0.19 -27.61
N GLY A 261 -29.93 -0.41 -27.32
CA GLY A 261 -30.65 -1.29 -28.25
C GLY A 261 -30.87 -0.52 -29.54
N GLU A 262 -30.36 -1.05 -30.63
CA GLU A 262 -30.71 -0.63 -31.98
C GLU A 262 -32.24 -0.57 -32.07
N LYS A 263 -32.75 0.62 -32.35
CA LYS A 263 -34.16 0.77 -32.72
C LYS A 263 -34.40 -0.08 -33.93
N SER A 264 -35.07 -1.22 -33.73
CA SER A 264 -35.63 -2.01 -34.81
C SER A 264 -36.55 -1.12 -35.66
N THR A 265 -36.07 -0.79 -36.84
CA THR A 265 -36.85 -0.17 -37.89
C THR A 265 -38.01 -1.11 -38.26
N HIS A 266 -39.21 -0.78 -37.85
CA HIS A 266 -40.41 -1.41 -38.36
C HIS A 266 -40.46 -1.21 -39.88
N ILE A 267 -40.23 -2.29 -40.62
CA ILE A 267 -40.64 -2.38 -42.01
C ILE A 267 -42.12 -2.77 -41.96
N GLN A 268 -42.98 -1.81 -42.31
CA GLN A 268 -44.34 -2.08 -42.72
C GLN A 268 -44.32 -2.73 -44.14
N GLN A 269 -44.92 -3.88 -44.26
CA GLN A 269 -45.66 -4.30 -45.46
C GLN A 269 -46.88 -5.10 -45.02
#